data_25de060387b2a2a4742ebdd0d9eb9307
#
_entry.id   25de060387b2a2a4742ebdd0d9eb9307
#
_cell.length_a   1.000
_cell.length_b   1.000
_cell.length_c   1.000
_cell.angle_alpha   90.00
_cell.angle_beta   90.00
_cell.angle_gamma   90.00
#
_symmetry.space_group_name_H-M   'P 1'
#
loop_
_entity.id
_entity.type
_entity.pdbx_description
1 polymer ?
#
loop_
_entity_poly.entity_id
_entity_poly.type
_entity_poly.pdbx_seq_one_letter_code
_entity_poly.pdbx_strand_id
1 'polypeptide(L)'
;MLSRVVSNAPTAKLRGLPIPILKSISTGIPHSAQRTVGTASRHLVHPSLRPRINPKAAFFRYASKMPESRSNAPLVWIDCEMTGLDLKSDLLIEIAVLVTDSELNVLGDGVDVVIHAGDDALSSMIDVVAQMHDKSGLTEEVRASTIDLATAEEMVLDYIRTHVKQAKTAPLAGNSIATDRGFLARDMPKLDDYLHYRMIDVSSIKELCRRWYPRIYFGQPEKGLAHRALADIHESIRELKYYRQTAFVAPPGPSTGEIADVAAALGPASPADSGTDSIDEGSSS
;
A
#
# COMPACT_ATOMS: atom_id res chain seq x y z
N MET A 1 56.66 15.25 1.02
CA MET A 1 56.91 15.74 -0.36
C MET A 1 55.98 15.01 -1.28
N LEU A 2 55.22 15.81 -2.08
CA LEU A 2 54.50 15.43 -3.34
C LEU A 2 53.27 14.54 -3.19
N SER A 3 52.13 14.78 -3.82
CA SER A 3 51.55 15.93 -4.53
C SER A 3 50.07 15.63 -4.76
N ARG A 4 49.24 16.64 -4.62
CA ARG A 4 47.80 16.60 -5.00
C ARG A 4 47.66 16.38 -6.50
N VAL A 5 46.70 15.51 -6.90
CA VAL A 5 46.06 15.64 -8.22
C VAL A 5 44.57 15.78 -8.00
N VAL A 6 44.08 17.00 -8.29
CA VAL A 6 42.66 17.34 -8.39
C VAL A 6 42.26 17.07 -9.83
N SER A 7 41.27 16.24 -10.09
CA SER A 7 40.66 16.10 -11.40
C SER A 7 39.26 16.68 -11.38
N ASN A 8 39.09 17.82 -12.08
CA ASN A 8 37.82 18.44 -12.40
C ASN A 8 37.11 17.62 -13.49
N ALA A 9 35.86 17.25 -13.26
CA ALA A 9 34.94 16.84 -14.31
C ALA A 9 33.78 17.85 -14.43
N PRO A 10 33.33 18.18 -15.64
CA PRO A 10 32.44 19.33 -15.87
C PRO A 10 30.96 19.00 -15.61
N THR A 11 30.30 19.91 -14.93
CA THR A 11 28.83 19.97 -14.74
C THR A 11 28.12 20.21 -16.08
N ALA A 12 27.38 19.25 -16.57
CA ALA A 12 26.44 19.38 -17.68
C ALA A 12 25.15 20.05 -17.22
N LYS A 13 24.93 21.32 -17.60
CA LYS A 13 23.65 22.02 -17.48
C LYS A 13 22.67 21.45 -18.51
N LEU A 14 21.65 20.73 -18.08
CA LEU A 14 20.48 20.45 -18.90
C LEU A 14 19.56 21.68 -18.91
N ARG A 15 19.50 22.34 -20.05
CA ARG A 15 18.57 23.43 -20.36
C ARG A 15 17.18 22.86 -20.59
N GLY A 16 16.18 23.47 -19.94
CA GLY A 16 14.77 23.15 -20.13
C GLY A 16 14.27 23.45 -21.54
N LEU A 17 13.40 22.57 -22.03
CA LEU A 17 12.54 22.76 -23.18
C LEU A 17 11.15 23.21 -22.72
N PRO A 18 10.52 24.20 -23.41
CA PRO A 18 9.21 24.71 -23.02
C PRO A 18 8.06 23.78 -23.49
N ILE A 19 7.10 23.56 -22.60
CA ILE A 19 5.83 22.86 -22.90
C ILE A 19 4.88 23.86 -23.58
N PRO A 20 4.27 23.55 -24.73
CA PRO A 20 3.31 24.43 -25.36
C PRO A 20 1.95 24.40 -24.66
N ILE A 21 1.44 25.60 -24.37
CA ILE A 21 0.09 25.87 -23.86
C ILE A 21 -0.90 25.66 -25.01
N LEU A 22 -1.82 24.69 -24.87
CA LEU A 22 -2.98 24.57 -25.75
C LEU A 22 -4.11 25.48 -25.24
N LYS A 23 -4.46 26.46 -26.08
CA LYS A 23 -5.60 27.35 -25.90
C LYS A 23 -6.92 26.61 -26.15
N SER A 24 -7.90 26.92 -25.31
CA SER A 24 -9.29 26.55 -25.44
C SER A 24 -9.92 27.06 -26.75
N ILE A 25 -10.64 26.21 -27.44
CA ILE A 25 -11.57 26.60 -28.51
C ILE A 25 -12.98 26.28 -28.02
N SER A 26 -13.73 27.36 -27.84
CA SER A 26 -15.19 27.35 -27.63
C SER A 26 -15.87 27.32 -29.00
N THR A 27 -16.77 26.38 -29.25
CA THR A 27 -17.76 26.48 -30.33
C THR A 27 -19.09 25.93 -29.87
N GLY A 28 -20.01 26.69 -29.93
CA GLY A 28 -21.38 27.02 -30.03
C GLY A 28 -22.33 25.87 -30.33
N ILE A 29 -23.42 25.86 -29.55
CA ILE A 29 -24.63 25.03 -29.75
C ILE A 29 -25.56 25.77 -30.69
N PRO A 30 -26.26 25.11 -31.64
CA PRO A 30 -27.54 25.60 -32.11
C PRO A 30 -28.71 24.72 -31.61
N HIS A 31 -29.75 25.43 -31.17
CA HIS A 31 -31.10 24.94 -30.89
C HIS A 31 -31.80 24.48 -32.17
N SER A 32 -32.65 23.48 -32.01
CA SER A 32 -34.03 23.33 -32.41
C SER A 32 -34.37 21.99 -33.08
N ALA A 33 -35.31 21.28 -32.53
CA ALA A 33 -36.54 20.84 -33.27
C ALA A 33 -37.51 20.09 -32.33
N GLN A 34 -38.68 20.66 -32.22
CA GLN A 34 -39.89 20.04 -31.66
C GLN A 34 -40.49 19.04 -32.68
N ARG A 35 -41.12 17.98 -32.18
CA ARG A 35 -42.29 17.24 -32.68
C ARG A 35 -42.35 15.87 -31.99
N THR A 36 -43.43 15.24 -31.66
CA THR A 36 -44.90 15.41 -31.66
C THR A 36 -45.46 14.24 -30.82
N VAL A 37 -46.61 14.48 -30.26
CA VAL A 37 -47.42 13.61 -29.42
C VAL A 37 -47.82 12.31 -30.10
N GLY A 38 -47.63 11.18 -29.40
CA GLY A 38 -48.24 9.89 -29.74
C GLY A 38 -48.84 9.26 -28.49
N THR A 39 -50.17 9.21 -28.45
CA THR A 39 -51.02 8.58 -27.43
C THR A 39 -50.97 7.05 -27.62
N ALA A 40 -50.62 6.34 -26.52
CA ALA A 40 -50.87 4.89 -26.44
C ALA A 40 -51.13 4.48 -24.95
N SER A 41 -52.32 4.00 -24.82
CA SER A 41 -52.92 3.03 -23.88
C SER A 41 -52.29 2.68 -22.57
N ARG A 42 -53.05 2.94 -21.50
CA ARG A 42 -52.79 2.56 -20.11
C ARG A 42 -52.99 1.07 -19.89
N HIS A 43 -51.91 0.37 -19.51
CA HIS A 43 -52.02 -0.85 -18.69
C HIS A 43 -51.63 -0.49 -17.23
N LEU A 44 -52.61 -0.63 -16.34
CA LEU A 44 -52.43 -0.52 -14.87
C LEU A 44 -51.62 -1.72 -14.40
N VAL A 45 -50.35 -1.49 -14.11
CA VAL A 45 -49.53 -2.42 -13.30
C VAL A 45 -49.47 -1.88 -11.90
N HIS A 46 -49.99 -2.65 -10.95
CA HIS A 46 -49.94 -2.34 -9.51
C HIS A 46 -48.46 -2.16 -9.07
N PRO A 47 -48.08 -1.07 -8.42
CA PRO A 47 -46.75 -0.95 -7.82
C PRO A 47 -46.70 -1.78 -6.55
N SER A 48 -45.90 -2.84 -6.57
CA SER A 48 -45.49 -3.56 -5.36
C SER A 48 -44.75 -2.57 -4.45
N LEU A 49 -45.31 -2.36 -3.25
CA LEU A 49 -44.71 -1.59 -2.17
C LEU A 49 -43.40 -2.25 -1.72
N ARG A 50 -42.28 -1.91 -2.35
CA ARG A 50 -40.97 -2.15 -1.75
C ARG A 50 -40.79 -1.14 -0.62
N PRO A 51 -40.41 -1.57 0.59
CA PRO A 51 -40.15 -0.61 1.69
C PRO A 51 -39.04 0.34 1.24
N ARG A 52 -39.36 1.63 1.18
CA ARG A 52 -38.34 2.67 0.99
C ARG A 52 -37.42 2.66 2.22
N ILE A 53 -36.27 2.03 2.09
CA ILE A 53 -35.21 2.13 3.09
C ILE A 53 -34.75 3.59 3.04
N ASN A 54 -35.03 4.34 4.11
CA ASN A 54 -34.56 5.70 4.25
C ASN A 54 -33.02 5.65 4.36
N PRO A 55 -32.26 6.15 3.38
CA PRO A 55 -30.79 6.08 3.40
C PRO A 55 -30.22 6.81 4.62
N LYS A 56 -30.87 7.85 5.12
CA LYS A 56 -30.48 8.54 6.36
C LYS A 56 -30.62 7.65 7.60
N ALA A 57 -31.65 6.79 7.66
CA ALA A 57 -31.84 5.86 8.78
C ALA A 57 -30.86 4.68 8.74
N ALA A 58 -30.46 4.22 7.55
CA ALA A 58 -29.43 3.18 7.40
C ALA A 58 -28.05 3.72 7.80
N PHE A 59 -27.73 4.95 7.40
CA PHE A 59 -26.48 5.62 7.76
C PHE A 59 -26.38 5.87 9.27
N PHE A 60 -27.46 6.34 9.91
CA PHE A 60 -27.52 6.56 11.37
C PHE A 60 -27.34 5.25 12.16
N ARG A 61 -27.90 4.13 11.68
CA ARG A 61 -27.67 2.81 12.30
C ARG A 61 -26.25 2.30 12.12
N TYR A 62 -25.56 2.67 11.05
CA TYR A 62 -24.17 2.32 10.84
C TYR A 62 -23.23 3.19 11.69
N ALA A 63 -23.49 4.50 11.76
CA ALA A 63 -22.72 5.44 12.57
C ALA A 63 -22.84 5.16 14.09
N SER A 64 -24.02 4.74 14.56
CA SER A 64 -24.22 4.36 15.97
C SER A 64 -23.63 2.98 16.35
N LYS A 65 -23.16 2.20 15.37
CA LYS A 65 -22.43 0.94 15.56
C LYS A 65 -20.92 1.07 15.36
N MET A 66 -20.40 2.27 15.09
CA MET A 66 -18.96 2.45 15.13
C MET A 66 -18.52 2.31 16.59
N PRO A 67 -17.67 1.31 16.92
CA PRO A 67 -17.13 1.21 18.26
C PRO A 67 -16.41 2.51 18.59
N GLU A 68 -16.69 3.07 19.75
CA GLU A 68 -15.92 4.18 20.29
C GLU A 68 -14.44 3.85 20.18
N SER A 69 -13.74 4.73 19.44
CA SER A 69 -12.28 4.73 19.31
C SER A 69 -11.64 3.39 18.87
N ARG A 70 -11.44 3.24 17.57
CA ARG A 70 -10.33 2.42 17.04
C ARG A 70 -8.96 3.05 17.37
N SER A 71 -8.89 3.92 18.38
CA SER A 71 -7.70 4.69 18.73
C SER A 71 -6.50 3.84 19.16
N ASN A 72 -6.69 2.54 19.36
CA ASN A 72 -5.63 1.63 19.79
C ASN A 72 -5.47 0.41 18.86
N ALA A 73 -5.97 0.44 17.62
CA ALA A 73 -5.76 -0.67 16.69
C ALA A 73 -4.28 -0.68 16.24
N PRO A 74 -3.46 -1.67 16.65
CA PRO A 74 -2.05 -1.70 16.33
C PRO A 74 -1.81 -2.02 14.86
N LEU A 75 -0.64 -1.58 14.36
CA LEU A 75 -0.07 -2.00 13.08
C LEU A 75 1.18 -2.82 13.37
N VAL A 76 1.35 -3.91 12.65
CA VAL A 76 2.58 -4.72 12.68
C VAL A 76 3.42 -4.35 11.46
N TRP A 77 4.53 -3.69 11.71
CA TRP A 77 5.49 -3.31 10.68
C TRP A 77 6.50 -4.42 10.52
N ILE A 78 6.68 -4.88 9.30
CA ILE A 78 7.68 -5.88 8.95
C ILE A 78 8.44 -5.38 7.75
N ASP A 79 9.72 -5.67 7.74
CA ASP A 79 10.61 -5.54 6.60
C ASP A 79 11.50 -6.77 6.54
N CYS A 80 11.81 -7.25 5.36
CA CYS A 80 12.54 -8.47 5.13
C CYS A 80 13.69 -8.22 4.16
N GLU A 81 14.85 -8.80 4.44
CA GLU A 81 15.92 -8.92 3.47
C GLU A 81 15.97 -10.35 2.91
N MET A 82 16.18 -10.47 1.62
CA MET A 82 16.16 -11.72 0.90
C MET A 82 17.38 -11.84 -0.04
N THR A 83 17.72 -13.05 -0.46
CA THR A 83 18.76 -13.27 -1.48
C THR A 83 18.36 -12.78 -2.88
N GLY A 84 17.09 -12.48 -3.07
CA GLY A 84 16.46 -11.96 -4.28
C GLY A 84 14.95 -11.93 -4.15
N LEU A 85 14.23 -11.76 -5.24
CA LEU A 85 12.76 -11.56 -5.22
C LEU A 85 11.96 -12.72 -5.84
N ASP A 86 12.62 -13.79 -6.27
CA ASP A 86 11.93 -14.98 -6.78
C ASP A 86 11.50 -15.89 -5.63
N LEU A 87 10.19 -15.92 -5.36
CA LEU A 87 9.60 -16.79 -4.32
C LEU A 87 9.89 -18.29 -4.49
N LYS A 88 10.42 -18.75 -5.64
CA LYS A 88 10.72 -20.17 -5.84
C LYS A 88 12.14 -20.55 -5.42
N SER A 89 13.07 -19.62 -5.53
CA SER A 89 14.51 -19.87 -5.35
C SER A 89 15.16 -19.05 -4.25
N ASP A 90 14.65 -17.84 -4.01
CA ASP A 90 15.31 -16.94 -3.06
C ASP A 90 14.88 -17.19 -1.62
N LEU A 91 15.77 -16.87 -0.69
CA LEU A 91 15.64 -17.15 0.72
C LEU A 91 15.43 -15.86 1.51
N LEU A 92 14.64 -15.96 2.58
CA LEU A 92 14.53 -14.95 3.62
C LEU A 92 15.75 -15.04 4.54
N ILE A 93 16.51 -13.97 4.69
CA ILE A 93 17.79 -13.93 5.42
C ILE A 93 17.81 -12.93 6.59
N GLU A 94 16.91 -11.95 6.63
CA GLU A 94 16.70 -11.07 7.78
C GLU A 94 15.22 -10.73 7.86
N ILE A 95 14.67 -10.64 9.06
CA ILE A 95 13.33 -10.12 9.32
C ILE A 95 13.37 -9.20 10.53
N ALA A 96 12.88 -7.98 10.36
CA ALA A 96 12.65 -7.07 11.47
C ALA A 96 11.16 -6.79 11.66
N VAL A 97 10.76 -6.55 12.90
CA VAL A 97 9.38 -6.26 13.27
C VAL A 97 9.31 -5.16 14.31
N LEU A 98 8.44 -4.19 14.07
CA LEU A 98 7.97 -3.21 15.05
C LEU A 98 6.45 -3.23 15.14
N VAL A 99 5.92 -2.87 16.30
CA VAL A 99 4.47 -2.63 16.45
C VAL A 99 4.26 -1.16 16.80
N THR A 100 3.26 -0.54 16.17
CA THR A 100 2.80 0.80 16.54
C THR A 100 1.34 0.78 16.98
N ASP A 101 0.94 1.81 17.73
CA ASP A 101 -0.46 2.14 17.91
C ASP A 101 -1.05 2.78 16.61
N SER A 102 -2.33 3.16 16.65
CA SER A 102 -3.00 3.82 15.52
C SER A 102 -2.48 5.23 15.23
N GLU A 103 -1.77 5.85 16.16
CA GLU A 103 -1.14 7.16 16.01
C GLU A 103 0.31 7.07 15.51
N LEU A 104 0.75 5.85 15.18
CA LEU A 104 2.09 5.53 14.70
C LEU A 104 3.19 5.70 15.78
N ASN A 105 2.83 5.63 17.05
CA ASN A 105 3.82 5.57 18.13
C ASN A 105 4.33 4.13 18.28
N VAL A 106 5.64 3.97 18.28
CA VAL A 106 6.29 2.66 18.43
C VAL A 106 6.04 2.08 19.82
N LEU A 107 5.69 0.80 19.87
CA LEU A 107 5.44 0.04 21.10
C LEU A 107 6.57 -0.98 21.31
N GLY A 108 7.36 -0.78 22.36
CA GLY A 108 8.55 -1.62 22.64
C GLY A 108 9.73 -1.33 21.72
N ASP A 109 10.74 -2.18 21.80
CA ASP A 109 12.02 -1.99 21.11
C ASP A 109 12.06 -2.64 19.72
N GLY A 110 11.09 -3.49 19.39
CA GLY A 110 11.09 -4.28 18.18
C GLY A 110 11.91 -5.57 18.31
N VAL A 111 11.98 -6.28 17.22
CA VAL A 111 12.83 -7.46 17.06
C VAL A 111 13.47 -7.44 15.68
N ASP A 112 14.74 -7.83 15.62
CA ASP A 112 15.53 -7.95 14.41
C ASP A 112 16.24 -9.29 14.44
N VAL A 113 16.04 -10.13 13.43
CA VAL A 113 16.51 -11.52 13.42
C VAL A 113 17.20 -11.82 12.10
N VAL A 114 18.49 -12.07 12.17
CA VAL A 114 19.27 -12.57 11.02
C VAL A 114 19.19 -14.09 10.97
N ILE A 115 18.74 -14.60 9.85
CA ILE A 115 18.46 -16.02 9.62
C ILE A 115 19.64 -16.65 8.87
N HIS A 116 20.06 -17.83 9.29
CA HIS A 116 21.17 -18.54 8.65
C HIS A 116 20.84 -18.97 7.22
N ALA A 117 21.76 -18.74 6.31
CA ALA A 117 21.75 -19.31 4.96
C ALA A 117 23.17 -19.78 4.57
N GLY A 118 23.23 -20.88 3.84
CA GLY A 118 24.51 -21.44 3.36
C GLY A 118 25.13 -20.65 2.21
N ASP A 119 26.43 -20.84 2.00
CA ASP A 119 27.18 -20.15 0.95
C ASP A 119 26.64 -20.36 -0.47
N ASP A 120 26.01 -21.50 -0.75
CA ASP A 120 25.39 -21.75 -2.06
C ASP A 120 24.27 -20.72 -2.34
N ALA A 121 23.43 -20.43 -1.35
CA ALA A 121 22.35 -19.44 -1.47
C ALA A 121 22.92 -18.01 -1.57
N LEU A 122 23.91 -17.68 -0.75
CA LEU A 122 24.55 -16.36 -0.78
C LEU A 122 25.30 -16.11 -2.09
N SER A 123 25.93 -17.14 -2.66
CA SER A 123 26.62 -17.05 -3.94
C SER A 123 25.68 -16.99 -5.15
N SER A 124 24.42 -17.35 -4.99
CA SER A 124 23.40 -17.26 -6.05
C SER A 124 22.79 -15.88 -6.22
N MET A 125 23.03 -14.96 -5.27
CA MET A 125 22.55 -13.58 -5.38
C MET A 125 23.07 -12.88 -6.63
N ILE A 126 22.22 -12.09 -7.26
CA ILE A 126 22.67 -11.20 -8.33
C ILE A 126 23.58 -10.10 -7.77
N ASP A 127 24.52 -9.61 -8.58
CA ASP A 127 25.59 -8.68 -8.16
C ASP A 127 25.08 -7.48 -7.35
N VAL A 128 23.96 -6.89 -7.72
CA VAL A 128 23.41 -5.71 -7.04
C VAL A 128 22.93 -6.04 -5.62
N VAL A 129 22.32 -7.21 -5.41
CA VAL A 129 21.85 -7.68 -4.10
C VAL A 129 23.04 -8.08 -3.23
N ALA A 130 23.98 -8.84 -3.78
CA ALA A 130 25.21 -9.23 -3.08
C ALA A 130 25.99 -8.00 -2.59
N GLN A 131 26.22 -7.01 -3.46
CA GLN A 131 26.90 -5.77 -3.07
C GLN A 131 26.16 -4.96 -2.00
N MET A 132 24.83 -4.96 -2.03
CA MET A 132 24.00 -4.30 -1.03
C MET A 132 24.17 -4.96 0.34
N HIS A 133 24.05 -6.28 0.40
CA HIS A 133 24.20 -7.04 1.65
C HIS A 133 25.64 -7.06 2.17
N ASP A 134 26.63 -7.11 1.30
CA ASP A 134 28.05 -6.98 1.71
C ASP A 134 28.34 -5.60 2.31
N LYS A 135 27.79 -4.55 1.70
CA LYS A 135 27.98 -3.17 2.18
C LYS A 135 27.30 -2.93 3.53
N SER A 136 26.13 -3.52 3.79
CA SER A 136 25.44 -3.44 5.07
C SER A 136 26.03 -4.37 6.14
N GLY A 137 26.90 -5.32 5.76
CA GLY A 137 27.46 -6.35 6.63
C GLY A 137 26.56 -7.56 6.82
N LEU A 138 25.36 -7.57 6.21
CA LEU A 138 24.37 -8.62 6.40
C LEU A 138 24.89 -10.00 5.93
N THR A 139 25.65 -10.07 4.83
CA THR A 139 26.20 -11.34 4.31
C THR A 139 27.00 -12.09 5.38
N GLU A 140 27.87 -11.40 6.12
CA GLU A 140 28.68 -12.03 7.17
C GLU A 140 27.82 -12.41 8.39
N GLU A 141 26.83 -11.60 8.74
CA GLU A 141 25.91 -11.90 9.84
C GLU A 141 25.06 -13.14 9.53
N VAL A 142 24.59 -13.31 8.28
CA VAL A 142 23.84 -14.48 7.83
C VAL A 142 24.68 -15.76 7.92
N ARG A 143 25.97 -15.70 7.52
CA ARG A 143 26.88 -16.84 7.66
C ARG A 143 27.11 -17.22 9.13
N ALA A 144 27.26 -16.22 9.97
CA ALA A 144 27.53 -16.41 11.41
C ALA A 144 26.28 -16.81 12.20
N SER A 145 25.11 -16.52 11.70
CA SER A 145 23.84 -16.85 12.36
C SER A 145 23.69 -18.36 12.51
N THR A 146 23.04 -18.76 13.61
CA THR A 146 22.61 -20.15 13.88
C THR A 146 21.09 -20.26 13.97
N ILE A 147 20.39 -19.18 13.66
CA ILE A 147 18.93 -19.11 13.76
C ILE A 147 18.32 -19.61 12.43
N ASP A 148 17.45 -20.61 12.53
CA ASP A 148 16.67 -21.11 11.41
C ASP A 148 15.34 -20.36 11.26
N LEU A 149 14.64 -20.57 10.14
CA LEU A 149 13.35 -19.95 9.86
C LEU A 149 12.29 -20.21 10.93
N ALA A 150 12.24 -21.41 11.47
CA ALA A 150 11.23 -21.79 12.47
C ALA A 150 11.48 -21.05 13.80
N THR A 151 12.72 -20.95 14.22
CA THR A 151 13.13 -20.20 15.40
C THR A 151 12.87 -18.69 15.22
N ALA A 152 13.19 -18.14 14.06
CA ALA A 152 12.92 -16.74 13.72
C ALA A 152 11.41 -16.43 13.74
N GLU A 153 10.58 -17.30 13.18
CA GLU A 153 9.12 -17.17 13.20
C GLU A 153 8.58 -17.08 14.65
N GLU A 154 9.02 -17.95 15.54
CA GLU A 154 8.56 -17.92 16.93
C GLU A 154 9.06 -16.66 17.68
N MET A 155 10.30 -16.23 17.46
CA MET A 155 10.83 -15.00 18.07
C MET A 155 10.00 -13.78 17.67
N VAL A 156 9.67 -13.67 16.38
CA VAL A 156 8.84 -12.59 15.84
C VAL A 156 7.42 -12.65 16.39
N LEU A 157 6.81 -13.83 16.40
CA LEU A 157 5.47 -14.05 16.93
C LEU A 157 5.38 -13.71 18.42
N ASP A 158 6.37 -14.08 19.20
CA ASP A 158 6.38 -13.79 20.63
C ASP A 158 6.43 -12.30 20.90
N TYR A 159 7.24 -11.55 20.14
CA TYR A 159 7.22 -10.08 20.21
C TYR A 159 5.85 -9.52 19.83
N ILE A 160 5.27 -9.92 18.67
CA ILE A 160 3.97 -9.43 18.23
C ILE A 160 2.88 -9.71 19.26
N ARG A 161 2.85 -10.91 19.86
CA ARG A 161 1.88 -11.31 20.88
C ARG A 161 1.95 -10.46 22.16
N THR A 162 3.07 -9.82 22.44
CA THR A 162 3.16 -8.89 23.58
C THR A 162 2.28 -7.67 23.39
N HIS A 163 2.12 -7.20 22.16
CA HIS A 163 1.39 -5.97 21.79
C HIS A 163 0.04 -6.24 21.14
N VAL A 164 -0.09 -7.30 20.36
CA VAL A 164 -1.29 -7.71 19.64
C VAL A 164 -1.83 -8.99 20.28
N LYS A 165 -2.82 -8.86 21.16
CA LYS A 165 -3.31 -10.01 21.96
C LYS A 165 -4.23 -10.96 21.18
N GLN A 166 -4.83 -10.48 20.10
CA GLN A 166 -5.78 -11.27 19.30
C GLN A 166 -5.28 -11.40 17.87
N ALA A 167 -5.15 -12.64 17.41
CA ALA A 167 -4.81 -12.91 16.02
C ALA A 167 -5.82 -12.29 15.04
N LYS A 168 -5.38 -12.01 13.83
CA LYS A 168 -6.18 -11.48 12.71
C LYS A 168 -6.78 -10.09 12.95
N THR A 169 -6.20 -9.31 13.89
CA THR A 169 -6.68 -7.95 14.18
C THR A 169 -5.75 -6.84 13.69
N ALA A 170 -4.44 -7.06 13.68
CA ALA A 170 -3.44 -6.08 13.26
C ALA A 170 -3.00 -6.33 11.82
N PRO A 171 -3.15 -5.33 10.92
CA PRO A 171 -2.65 -5.43 9.56
C PRO A 171 -1.12 -5.35 9.53
N LEU A 172 -0.53 -6.04 8.54
CA LEU A 172 0.84 -5.86 8.13
C LEU A 172 1.04 -4.48 7.51
N ALA A 173 2.11 -3.79 7.86
CA ALA A 173 2.46 -2.47 7.33
C ALA A 173 3.93 -2.42 6.89
N GLY A 174 4.23 -1.62 5.88
CA GLY A 174 5.58 -1.40 5.35
C GLY A 174 5.57 -0.74 3.98
N ASN A 175 6.73 -0.67 3.34
CA ASN A 175 6.87 -0.23 1.96
C ASN A 175 6.94 -1.44 1.02
N SER A 176 6.14 -1.44 -0.07
CA SER A 176 6.05 -2.54 -1.06
C SER A 176 5.78 -3.91 -0.43
N ILE A 177 5.10 -3.90 0.68
CA ILE A 177 4.93 -4.99 1.64
C ILE A 177 4.32 -6.28 1.07
N ALA A 178 3.76 -6.22 -0.14
CA ALA A 178 3.22 -7.39 -0.80
C ALA A 178 4.30 -8.44 -1.12
N THR A 179 5.52 -8.00 -1.42
CA THR A 179 6.68 -8.87 -1.65
C THR A 179 7.04 -9.62 -0.37
N ASP A 180 7.23 -8.86 0.73
CA ASP A 180 7.52 -9.43 2.05
C ASP A 180 6.45 -10.43 2.46
N ARG A 181 5.18 -10.06 2.32
CA ARG A 181 4.07 -10.96 2.63
C ARG A 181 4.11 -12.26 1.83
N GLY A 182 4.58 -12.23 0.58
CA GLY A 182 4.78 -13.43 -0.23
C GLY A 182 5.78 -14.40 0.40
N PHE A 183 6.92 -13.87 0.88
CA PHE A 183 7.92 -14.66 1.61
C PHE A 183 7.40 -15.13 2.97
N LEU A 184 6.72 -14.28 3.73
CA LEU A 184 6.12 -14.68 5.01
C LEU A 184 5.10 -15.81 4.84
N ALA A 185 4.23 -15.75 3.85
CA ALA A 185 3.24 -16.79 3.58
C ALA A 185 3.87 -18.15 3.24
N ARG A 186 5.04 -18.14 2.58
CA ARG A 186 5.80 -19.35 2.24
C ARG A 186 6.61 -19.87 3.43
N ASP A 187 7.35 -19.01 4.09
CA ASP A 187 8.44 -19.36 5.02
C ASP A 187 8.04 -19.26 6.49
N MET A 188 7.05 -18.41 6.82
CA MET A 188 6.56 -18.15 8.17
C MET A 188 5.03 -18.18 8.24
N PRO A 189 4.40 -19.32 7.91
CA PRO A 189 2.94 -19.41 7.75
C PRO A 189 2.15 -19.15 9.04
N LYS A 190 2.73 -19.41 10.23
CA LYS A 190 2.08 -19.09 11.51
C LYS A 190 2.03 -17.57 11.73
N LEU A 191 3.08 -16.86 11.32
CA LEU A 191 3.14 -15.42 11.36
C LEU A 191 2.13 -14.81 10.40
N ASP A 192 2.10 -15.24 9.13
CA ASP A 192 1.13 -14.74 8.15
C ASP A 192 -0.32 -14.99 8.59
N ASP A 193 -0.62 -16.18 9.17
CA ASP A 193 -1.95 -16.49 9.69
C ASP A 193 -2.32 -15.68 10.95
N TYR A 194 -1.34 -15.21 11.71
CA TYR A 194 -1.58 -14.34 12.88
C TYR A 194 -1.98 -12.92 12.49
N LEU A 195 -1.50 -12.42 11.35
CA LEU A 195 -1.77 -11.08 10.86
C LEU A 195 -3.18 -10.95 10.26
N HIS A 196 -3.70 -9.73 10.23
CA HIS A 196 -4.93 -9.44 9.50
C HIS A 196 -4.69 -9.58 7.98
N TYR A 197 -5.72 -9.98 7.21
CA TYR A 197 -5.58 -10.14 5.76
C TYR A 197 -5.32 -8.83 4.99
N ARG A 198 -5.70 -7.68 5.56
CA ARG A 198 -5.42 -6.36 4.97
C ARG A 198 -3.98 -5.94 5.26
N MET A 199 -3.47 -5.09 4.37
CA MET A 199 -2.14 -4.50 4.50
C MET A 199 -2.23 -2.96 4.48
N ILE A 200 -1.24 -2.31 5.07
CA ILE A 200 -0.99 -0.87 4.95
C ILE A 200 0.32 -0.71 4.17
N ASP A 201 0.19 -0.55 2.87
CA ASP A 201 1.34 -0.33 1.99
C ASP A 201 1.60 1.16 1.81
N VAL A 202 2.67 1.67 2.40
CA VAL A 202 3.07 3.07 2.32
C VAL A 202 3.48 3.45 0.88
N SER A 203 4.04 2.51 0.11
CA SER A 203 4.39 2.72 -1.29
C SER A 203 3.17 3.01 -2.17
N SER A 204 2.01 2.44 -1.84
CA SER A 204 0.75 2.76 -2.52
C SER A 204 0.33 4.22 -2.29
N ILE A 205 0.45 4.72 -1.06
CA ILE A 205 0.18 6.14 -0.73
C ILE A 205 1.16 7.04 -1.47
N LYS A 206 2.44 6.69 -1.47
CA LYS A 206 3.51 7.37 -2.21
C LYS A 206 3.18 7.50 -3.69
N GLU A 207 2.76 6.41 -4.32
CA GLU A 207 2.41 6.40 -5.74
C GLU A 207 1.18 7.27 -6.04
N LEU A 208 0.16 7.29 -5.16
CA LEU A 208 -0.97 8.21 -5.27
C LEU A 208 -0.54 9.67 -5.10
N CYS A 209 0.36 9.96 -4.16
CA CYS A 209 0.92 11.31 -4.00
C CYS A 209 1.73 11.74 -5.23
N ARG A 210 2.48 10.83 -5.85
CA ARG A 210 3.20 11.10 -7.10
C ARG A 210 2.26 11.56 -8.22
N ARG A 211 1.07 10.96 -8.31
CA ARG A 211 0.05 11.25 -9.34
C ARG A 211 -0.75 12.51 -9.04
N TRP A 212 -1.20 12.67 -7.81
CA TRP A 212 -2.19 13.68 -7.46
C TRP A 212 -1.59 14.90 -6.74
N TYR A 213 -0.47 14.71 -6.03
CA TYR A 213 0.18 15.71 -5.20
C TYR A 213 1.70 15.74 -5.40
N PRO A 214 2.20 16.08 -6.61
CA PRO A 214 3.65 15.99 -6.89
C PRO A 214 4.52 16.82 -5.94
N ARG A 215 4.02 17.94 -5.40
CA ARG A 215 4.76 18.71 -4.39
C ARG A 215 5.01 17.91 -3.11
N ILE A 216 4.01 17.12 -2.67
CA ILE A 216 4.15 16.24 -1.51
C ILE A 216 5.17 15.15 -1.83
N TYR A 217 5.05 14.53 -3.01
CA TYR A 217 5.96 13.47 -3.43
C TYR A 217 7.43 13.94 -3.47
N PHE A 218 7.72 15.10 -4.06
CA PHE A 218 9.08 15.63 -4.15
C PHE A 218 9.57 16.31 -2.86
N GLY A 219 8.69 16.59 -1.91
CA GLY A 219 9.01 17.17 -0.61
C GLY A 219 9.21 16.15 0.51
N GLN A 220 9.31 14.86 0.19
CA GLN A 220 9.54 13.80 1.17
C GLN A 220 10.85 14.03 1.93
N PRO A 221 10.91 13.65 3.23
CA PRO A 221 12.17 13.62 3.96
C PRO A 221 13.18 12.69 3.27
N GLU A 222 14.44 13.09 3.26
CA GLU A 222 15.52 12.23 2.76
C GLU A 222 15.55 10.91 3.54
N LYS A 223 15.78 9.81 2.82
CA LYS A 223 15.95 8.48 3.39
C LYS A 223 17.42 8.18 3.61
N GLY A 224 17.72 7.43 4.67
CA GLY A 224 19.01 6.77 4.83
C GLY A 224 19.21 5.67 3.77
N LEU A 225 20.43 5.16 3.72
CA LEU A 225 20.81 4.07 2.81
C LEU A 225 21.33 2.88 3.60
N ALA A 226 20.68 2.57 4.74
CA ALA A 226 21.18 1.55 5.65
C ALA A 226 21.01 0.13 5.09
N HIS A 227 19.94 -0.12 4.33
CA HIS A 227 19.56 -1.44 3.82
C HIS A 227 19.66 -2.51 4.92
N ARG A 228 19.01 -2.23 6.05
CA ARG A 228 18.82 -3.11 7.20
C ARG A 228 17.36 -3.03 7.60
N ALA A 229 16.73 -4.16 7.77
CA ALA A 229 15.29 -4.30 7.92
C ALA A 229 14.71 -3.40 9.04
N LEU A 230 15.31 -3.35 10.21
CA LEU A 230 14.82 -2.50 11.30
C LEU A 230 14.91 -0.99 11.00
N ALA A 231 15.99 -0.56 10.35
CA ALA A 231 16.16 0.85 9.96
C ALA A 231 15.12 1.25 8.90
N ASP A 232 14.85 0.37 7.94
CA ASP A 232 13.90 0.62 6.86
C ASP A 232 12.45 0.65 7.37
N ILE A 233 12.12 -0.12 8.44
CA ILE A 233 10.85 0.02 9.16
C ILE A 233 10.69 1.41 9.77
N HIS A 234 11.71 1.93 10.45
CA HIS A 234 11.65 3.27 11.04
C HIS A 234 11.43 4.35 9.97
N GLU A 235 12.05 4.19 8.82
CA GLU A 235 11.85 5.09 7.68
C GLU A 235 10.43 4.98 7.12
N SER A 236 9.89 3.78 7.00
CA SER A 236 8.52 3.53 6.53
C SER A 236 7.48 4.17 7.47
N ILE A 237 7.67 4.06 8.79
CA ILE A 237 6.83 4.73 9.79
C ILE A 237 6.92 6.25 9.66
N ARG A 238 8.14 6.80 9.48
CA ARG A 238 8.37 8.23 9.29
C ARG A 238 7.72 8.73 8.00
N GLU A 239 7.80 7.96 6.92
CA GLU A 239 7.18 8.27 5.64
C GLU A 239 5.65 8.29 5.75
N LEU A 240 5.04 7.32 6.43
CA LEU A 240 3.59 7.33 6.67
C LEU A 240 3.15 8.50 7.55
N LYS A 241 3.93 8.86 8.59
CA LYS A 241 3.68 10.08 9.39
C LYS A 241 3.71 11.35 8.54
N TYR A 242 4.64 11.44 7.60
CA TYR A 242 4.71 12.56 6.65
C TYR A 242 3.46 12.63 5.77
N TYR A 243 3.05 11.52 5.13
CA TYR A 243 1.84 11.50 4.31
C TYR A 243 0.59 11.80 5.13
N ARG A 244 0.48 11.28 6.34
CA ARG A 244 -0.65 11.57 7.22
C ARG A 244 -0.84 13.06 7.48
N GLN A 245 0.24 13.83 7.54
CA GLN A 245 0.20 15.27 7.79
C GLN A 245 0.04 16.10 6.51
N THR A 246 0.40 15.56 5.35
CA THR A 246 0.48 16.36 4.12
C THR A 246 -0.53 15.97 3.06
N ALA A 247 -0.93 14.70 2.99
CA ALA A 247 -1.79 14.15 1.95
C ALA A 247 -3.22 13.86 2.43
N PHE A 248 -3.43 13.64 3.72
CA PHE A 248 -4.75 13.34 4.26
C PHE A 248 -5.41 14.59 4.85
N VAL A 249 -6.74 14.60 4.80
CA VAL A 249 -7.51 15.66 5.44
C VAL A 249 -7.30 15.60 6.95
N ALA A 250 -7.04 16.77 7.56
CA ALA A 250 -6.84 16.86 9.00
C ALA A 250 -8.09 16.42 9.79
N PRO A 251 -7.93 15.74 10.94
CA PRO A 251 -9.05 15.43 11.81
C PRO A 251 -9.81 16.71 12.25
N PRO A 252 -11.15 16.64 12.36
CA PRO A 252 -12.01 15.47 12.30
C PRO A 252 -12.40 15.04 10.88
N GLY A 253 -11.83 15.61 9.83
CA GLY A 253 -12.18 15.35 8.45
C GLY A 253 -13.46 16.10 8.02
N PRO A 254 -14.00 15.77 6.83
CA PRO A 254 -15.18 16.39 6.30
C PRO A 254 -16.43 16.04 7.13
N SER A 255 -17.38 16.95 7.16
CA SER A 255 -18.68 16.76 7.84
C SER A 255 -19.49 15.63 7.19
N THR A 256 -20.46 15.09 7.94
CA THR A 256 -21.38 14.06 7.43
C THR A 256 -22.14 14.53 6.18
N GLY A 257 -22.47 15.83 6.08
CA GLY A 257 -23.12 16.42 4.90
C GLY A 257 -22.21 16.39 3.68
N GLU A 258 -20.98 16.89 3.80
CA GLU A 258 -19.98 16.88 2.72
C GLU A 258 -19.67 15.46 2.24
N ILE A 259 -19.56 14.50 3.15
CA ILE A 259 -19.37 13.07 2.80
C ILE A 259 -20.57 12.55 2.00
N ALA A 260 -21.80 12.89 2.41
CA ALA A 260 -23.01 12.46 1.72
C ALA A 260 -23.12 13.09 0.32
N ASP A 261 -22.75 14.36 0.17
CA ASP A 261 -22.76 15.06 -1.11
C ASP A 261 -21.77 14.46 -2.10
N VAL A 262 -20.56 14.15 -1.65
CA VAL A 262 -19.54 13.46 -2.48
C VAL A 262 -20.03 12.07 -2.88
N ALA A 263 -20.59 11.30 -1.95
CA ALA A 263 -21.11 9.97 -2.24
C ALA A 263 -22.28 10.00 -3.25
N ALA A 264 -23.15 11.02 -3.16
CA ALA A 264 -24.24 11.22 -4.10
C ALA A 264 -23.75 11.62 -5.50
N ALA A 265 -22.70 12.45 -5.58
CA ALA A 265 -22.10 12.88 -6.84
C ALA A 265 -21.42 11.73 -7.60
N LEU A 266 -20.87 10.75 -6.88
CA LEU A 266 -20.27 9.55 -7.49
C LEU A 266 -21.35 8.57 -8.03
N GLY A 267 -22.58 8.66 -7.53
CA GLY A 267 -23.68 7.79 -7.95
C GLY A 267 -23.48 6.30 -7.60
N PRO A 268 -24.45 5.45 -7.93
CA PRO A 268 -24.24 4.00 -7.88
C PRO A 268 -23.25 3.57 -8.95
N ALA A 269 -22.41 2.58 -8.65
CA ALA A 269 -21.58 1.95 -9.68
C ALA A 269 -22.50 1.46 -10.82
N SER A 270 -22.25 1.92 -12.04
CA SER A 270 -22.93 1.34 -13.22
C SER A 270 -22.68 -0.16 -13.21
N PRO A 271 -23.71 -1.01 -13.41
CA PRO A 271 -23.45 -2.42 -13.67
C PRO A 271 -22.48 -2.46 -14.83
N ALA A 272 -21.32 -3.05 -14.61
CA ALA A 272 -20.35 -3.25 -15.67
C ALA A 272 -21.09 -3.83 -16.87
N ASP A 273 -20.84 -3.29 -18.04
CA ASP A 273 -21.31 -3.78 -19.31
C ASP A 273 -21.05 -5.29 -19.32
N SER A 274 -22.07 -6.08 -19.01
CA SER A 274 -22.03 -7.52 -19.14
C SER A 274 -22.04 -7.78 -20.64
N GLY A 275 -20.85 -7.75 -21.25
CA GLY A 275 -20.66 -8.17 -22.61
C GLY A 275 -21.19 -9.59 -22.75
N THR A 276 -22.43 -9.70 -23.20
CA THR A 276 -22.94 -10.91 -23.77
C THR A 276 -22.25 -11.05 -25.13
N ASP A 277 -21.07 -11.65 -25.14
CA ASP A 277 -20.55 -12.28 -26.34
C ASP A 277 -21.53 -13.39 -26.70
N SER A 278 -22.46 -13.05 -27.59
CA SER A 278 -23.25 -14.01 -28.32
C SER A 278 -22.30 -14.81 -29.21
N ILE A 279 -21.96 -16.00 -28.73
CA ILE A 279 -21.29 -17.01 -29.54
C ILE A 279 -22.31 -17.38 -30.63
N ASP A 280 -22.06 -16.86 -31.83
CA ASP A 280 -22.77 -17.24 -33.07
C ASP A 280 -22.36 -18.68 -33.40
N GLU A 281 -23.19 -19.65 -33.00
CA GLU A 281 -23.06 -21.03 -33.45
C GLU A 281 -23.43 -21.08 -34.96
N GLY A 282 -22.40 -20.86 -35.79
CA GLY A 282 -22.48 -21.09 -37.24
C GLY A 282 -22.82 -22.55 -37.54
N SER A 283 -24.08 -22.81 -37.83
CA SER A 283 -24.58 -24.03 -38.44
C SER A 283 -23.92 -24.23 -39.80
N SER A 284 -23.07 -25.24 -39.90
CA SER A 284 -22.62 -25.76 -41.21
C SER A 284 -23.41 -27.00 -41.58
N SER A 285 -24.14 -26.85 -42.68
CA SER A 285 -24.72 -27.95 -43.46
C SER A 285 -23.64 -28.62 -44.30
#